data_05a28ac60d2559465ec4190f8805260f
#
_entry.id   05a28ac60d2559465ec4190f8805260f
#
_cell.length_a   1.000
_cell.length_b   1.000
_cell.length_c   1.000
_cell.angle_alpha   90.00
_cell.angle_beta   90.00
_cell.angle_gamma   90.00
#
_symmetry.space_group_name_H-M   'P 1'
#
loop_
_entity.id
_entity.type
_entity.pdbx_description
1 polymer ?
#
loop_
_entity_poly.entity_id
_entity_poly.type
_entity_poly.pdbx_seq_one_letter_code
_entity_poly.pdbx_strand_id
1 'polypeptide(L)'
;FALGIMPYITSSIIIQLLTVVIPRFEALKQEGQSGSAKLTQYTRYLTIGLAILQTTALIAVARTPGRLIAGCSLPIIPDTSWQRIITMIFVMTAGTAVIMWLGELITDRGIGNGMSILIFTSIAASFPSNLWSIQRTKGWFAFLFVIAVGILVIMAVVFVEQAQRRIPVQYAKR
;
A
#
# COMPACT_ATOMS: atom_id res chain seq x y z
N PHE A 1 5.25 -9.56 -8.63
CA PHE A 1 4.32 -8.47 -8.22
C PHE A 1 3.12 -8.97 -7.39
N ALA A 2 3.08 -10.23 -6.95
CA ALA A 2 1.92 -10.82 -6.25
C ALA A 2 1.60 -10.13 -4.90
N LEU A 3 2.58 -9.63 -4.18
CA LEU A 3 2.38 -8.86 -2.93
C LEU A 3 1.96 -7.41 -3.17
N GLY A 4 2.11 -6.91 -4.40
CA GLY A 4 1.83 -5.53 -4.73
C GLY A 4 2.63 -4.53 -3.90
N ILE A 5 2.01 -3.40 -3.59
CA ILE A 5 2.60 -2.29 -2.82
C ILE A 5 2.40 -2.43 -1.29
N MET A 6 1.62 -3.41 -0.82
CA MET A 6 1.21 -3.53 0.58
C MET A 6 2.36 -3.53 1.59
N PRO A 7 3.47 -4.28 1.40
CA PRO A 7 4.58 -4.25 2.35
C PRO A 7 5.22 -2.87 2.51
N TYR A 8 5.29 -2.11 1.41
CA TYR A 8 5.87 -0.77 1.41
C TYR A 8 4.97 0.25 2.12
N ILE A 9 3.65 0.18 1.89
CA ILE A 9 2.68 1.04 2.59
C ILE A 9 2.74 0.78 4.09
N THR A 10 2.66 -0.49 4.50
CA THR A 10 2.70 -0.88 5.92
C THR A 10 3.98 -0.40 6.59
N SER A 11 5.11 -0.60 5.94
CA SER A 11 6.43 -0.14 6.41
C SER A 11 6.48 1.37 6.60
N SER A 12 5.99 2.12 5.63
CA SER A 12 5.97 3.59 5.70
C SER A 12 5.08 4.11 6.81
N ILE A 13 3.89 3.53 6.99
CA ILE A 13 3.00 3.89 8.10
C ILE A 13 3.65 3.57 9.45
N ILE A 14 4.29 2.41 9.59
CA ILE A 14 4.99 2.03 10.82
C ILE A 14 6.09 3.05 11.13
N ILE A 15 6.93 3.42 10.15
CA ILE A 15 7.99 4.41 10.37
C ILE A 15 7.39 5.78 10.72
N GLN A 16 6.31 6.21 10.08
CA GLN A 16 5.63 7.47 10.42
C GLN A 16 5.10 7.46 11.86
N LEU A 17 4.51 6.35 12.31
CA LEU A 17 4.06 6.22 13.71
C LEU A 17 5.24 6.20 14.68
N LEU A 18 6.34 5.51 14.33
CA LEU A 18 7.54 5.49 15.15
C LEU A 18 8.19 6.88 15.30
N THR A 19 8.06 7.75 14.30
CA THR A 19 8.55 9.16 14.41
C THR A 19 7.79 9.98 15.45
N VAL A 20 6.57 9.58 15.80
CA VAL A 20 5.77 10.25 16.85
C VAL A 20 6.05 9.67 18.23
N VAL A 21 6.33 8.36 18.30
CA VAL A 21 6.47 7.64 19.59
C VAL A 21 7.90 7.63 20.09
N ILE A 22 8.88 7.54 19.20
CA ILE A 22 10.30 7.40 19.56
C ILE A 22 11.03 8.73 19.37
N PRO A 23 11.55 9.36 20.46
CA PRO A 23 12.23 10.67 20.38
C PRO A 23 13.43 10.70 19.42
N ARG A 24 14.13 9.56 19.24
CA ARG A 24 15.24 9.48 18.26
C ARG A 24 14.79 9.63 16.83
N PHE A 25 13.64 9.10 16.46
CA PHE A 25 13.06 9.25 15.12
C PHE A 25 12.47 10.64 14.90
N GLU A 26 11.94 11.25 15.96
CA GLU A 26 11.50 12.64 15.95
C GLU A 26 12.68 13.59 15.70
N ALA A 27 13.80 13.40 16.41
CA ALA A 27 15.03 14.17 16.19
C ALA A 27 15.53 14.04 14.74
N LEU A 28 15.53 12.84 14.17
CA LEU A 28 15.87 12.63 12.75
C LEU A 28 14.93 13.39 11.80
N LYS A 29 13.65 13.46 12.11
CA LYS A 29 12.70 14.24 11.30
C LYS A 29 12.98 15.74 11.36
N GLN A 30 13.45 16.25 12.51
CA GLN A 30 13.82 17.65 12.69
C GLN A 30 15.15 18.03 12.02
N GLU A 31 16.03 17.05 11.73
CA GLU A 31 17.29 17.26 10.98
C GLU A 31 17.08 17.64 9.50
N GLY A 32 15.82 17.69 9.01
CA GLY A 32 15.51 18.11 7.64
C GLY A 32 15.81 17.01 6.60
N GLN A 33 16.44 17.40 5.47
CA GLN A 33 16.67 16.49 4.35
C GLN A 33 17.58 15.30 4.69
N SER A 34 18.60 15.49 5.50
CA SER A 34 19.51 14.43 5.95
C SER A 34 18.79 13.37 6.78
N GLY A 35 17.93 13.81 7.70
CA GLY A 35 17.14 12.91 8.53
C GLY A 35 16.05 12.18 7.75
N SER A 36 15.38 12.86 6.80
CA SER A 36 14.39 12.23 5.95
C SER A 36 14.98 11.12 5.07
N ALA A 37 16.19 11.30 4.56
CA ALA A 37 16.91 10.29 3.81
C ALA A 37 17.18 9.01 4.65
N LYS A 38 17.57 9.19 5.92
CA LYS A 38 17.77 8.07 6.85
C LYS A 38 16.44 7.35 7.17
N LEU A 39 15.35 8.10 7.37
CA LEU A 39 14.02 7.51 7.59
C LEU A 39 13.56 6.70 6.37
N THR A 40 13.77 7.20 5.17
CA THR A 40 13.49 6.46 3.93
C THR A 40 14.30 5.17 3.87
N GLN A 41 15.56 5.19 4.27
CA GLN A 41 16.41 3.98 4.31
C GLN A 41 15.88 2.94 5.32
N TYR A 42 15.44 3.36 6.50
CA TYR A 42 14.78 2.46 7.46
C TYR A 42 13.49 1.89 6.89
N THR A 43 12.71 2.68 6.18
CA THR A 43 11.49 2.21 5.48
C THR A 43 11.83 1.13 4.47
N ARG A 44 12.91 1.27 3.70
CA ARG A 44 13.37 0.26 2.73
C ARG A 44 13.70 -1.07 3.41
N TYR A 45 14.50 -1.05 4.48
CA TYR A 45 14.86 -2.27 5.21
C TYR A 45 13.63 -2.95 5.82
N LEU A 46 12.74 -2.17 6.41
CA LEU A 46 11.50 -2.69 7.00
C LEU A 46 10.59 -3.28 5.92
N THR A 47 10.50 -2.64 4.74
CA THR A 47 9.73 -3.14 3.59
C THR A 47 10.21 -4.51 3.14
N ILE A 48 11.52 -4.69 3.00
CA ILE A 48 12.09 -5.98 2.59
C ILE A 48 11.81 -7.04 3.65
N GLY A 49 11.99 -6.73 4.93
CA GLY A 49 11.67 -7.65 6.03
C GLY A 49 10.21 -8.07 6.05
N LEU A 50 9.28 -7.11 5.91
CA LEU A 50 7.84 -7.39 5.84
C LEU A 50 7.47 -8.16 4.57
N ALA A 51 8.10 -7.87 3.43
CA ALA A 51 7.87 -8.60 2.19
C ALA A 51 8.26 -10.07 2.32
N ILE A 52 9.40 -10.39 2.91
CA ILE A 52 9.84 -11.77 3.18
C ILE A 52 8.83 -12.47 4.10
N LEU A 53 8.41 -11.81 5.18
CA LEU A 53 7.45 -12.37 6.13
C LEU A 53 6.10 -12.66 5.47
N GLN A 54 5.54 -11.69 4.73
CA GLN A 54 4.27 -11.84 4.03
C GLN A 54 4.34 -12.89 2.92
N THR A 55 5.45 -12.96 2.18
CA THR A 55 5.67 -13.98 1.16
C THR A 55 5.70 -15.37 1.77
N THR A 56 6.43 -15.53 2.88
CA THR A 56 6.51 -16.82 3.59
C THR A 56 5.13 -17.25 4.09
N ALA A 57 4.35 -16.32 4.66
CA ALA A 57 2.99 -16.59 5.09
C ALA A 57 2.07 -16.98 3.93
N LEU A 58 2.15 -16.26 2.78
CA LEU A 58 1.36 -16.58 1.60
C LEU A 58 1.70 -17.95 1.03
N ILE A 59 2.98 -18.32 0.95
CA ILE A 59 3.42 -19.63 0.50
C ILE A 59 2.93 -20.71 1.46
N ALA A 60 2.99 -20.49 2.78
CA ALA A 60 2.50 -21.43 3.77
C ALA A 60 0.99 -21.69 3.61
N VAL A 61 0.20 -20.66 3.35
CA VAL A 61 -1.25 -20.80 3.07
C VAL A 61 -1.49 -21.48 1.72
N ALA A 62 -0.70 -21.15 0.68
CA ALA A 62 -0.82 -21.73 -0.66
C ALA A 62 -0.48 -23.24 -0.71
N ARG A 63 0.32 -23.73 0.24
CA ARG A 63 0.63 -25.17 0.38
C ARG A 63 -0.55 -25.99 0.92
N THR A 64 -1.50 -25.36 1.60
CA THR A 64 -2.67 -26.05 2.15
C THR A 64 -3.82 -26.03 1.14
N PRO A 65 -4.25 -27.21 0.59
CA PRO A 65 -5.39 -27.27 -0.33
C PRO A 65 -6.65 -26.69 0.30
N GLY A 66 -7.43 -25.96 -0.49
CA GLY A 66 -8.74 -25.44 -0.08
C GLY A 66 -8.73 -24.16 0.78
N ARG A 67 -7.58 -23.67 1.24
CA ARG A 67 -7.52 -22.42 2.04
C ARG A 67 -7.58 -21.14 1.20
N LEU A 68 -6.96 -21.15 0.01
CA LEU A 68 -7.00 -19.99 -0.90
C LEU A 68 -8.23 -19.99 -1.80
N ILE A 69 -8.65 -21.17 -2.25
CA ILE A 69 -9.82 -21.32 -3.13
C ILE A 69 -10.73 -22.36 -2.50
N ALA A 70 -11.87 -21.94 -1.98
CA ALA A 70 -12.86 -22.84 -1.40
C ALA A 70 -13.37 -23.84 -2.46
N GLY A 71 -13.29 -25.13 -2.15
CA GLY A 71 -13.73 -26.19 -3.05
C GLY A 71 -12.67 -26.75 -4.02
N CYS A 72 -11.44 -26.23 -4.01
CA CYS A 72 -10.34 -26.78 -4.79
C CYS A 72 -9.50 -27.74 -3.94
N SER A 73 -9.47 -29.02 -4.32
CA SER A 73 -8.68 -30.06 -3.64
C SER A 73 -7.26 -30.21 -4.21
N LEU A 74 -6.95 -29.52 -5.32
CA LEU A 74 -5.64 -29.58 -5.96
C LEU A 74 -4.63 -28.69 -5.23
N PRO A 75 -3.39 -29.18 -5.00
CA PRO A 75 -2.34 -28.34 -4.44
C PRO A 75 -1.94 -27.26 -5.45
N ILE A 76 -1.98 -25.98 -5.02
CA ILE A 76 -1.58 -24.84 -5.86
C ILE A 76 -0.07 -24.88 -6.14
N ILE A 77 0.71 -25.39 -5.17
CA ILE A 77 2.15 -25.60 -5.30
C ILE A 77 2.41 -27.11 -5.27
N PRO A 78 2.57 -27.77 -6.44
CA PRO A 78 2.75 -29.21 -6.50
C PRO A 78 4.10 -29.66 -5.92
N ASP A 79 5.16 -28.86 -6.14
CA ASP A 79 6.50 -29.15 -5.67
C ASP A 79 6.88 -28.27 -4.47
N THR A 80 7.07 -28.90 -3.32
CA THR A 80 7.46 -28.25 -2.07
C THR A 80 8.95 -28.35 -1.78
N SER A 81 9.79 -28.51 -2.82
CA SER A 81 11.24 -28.58 -2.64
C SER A 81 11.78 -27.26 -2.05
N TRP A 82 12.73 -27.36 -1.16
CA TRP A 82 13.33 -26.20 -0.46
C TRP A 82 13.87 -25.13 -1.43
N GLN A 83 14.50 -25.57 -2.50
CA GLN A 83 15.03 -24.66 -3.52
C GLN A 83 13.94 -23.82 -4.19
N ARG A 84 12.78 -24.41 -4.53
CA ARG A 84 11.65 -23.69 -5.13
C ARG A 84 11.04 -22.67 -4.17
N ILE A 85 10.88 -23.05 -2.90
CA ILE A 85 10.35 -22.13 -1.88
C ILE A 85 11.24 -20.91 -1.75
N ILE A 86 12.56 -21.11 -1.64
CA ILE A 86 13.53 -19.99 -1.57
C ILE A 86 13.45 -19.12 -2.81
N THR A 87 13.42 -19.72 -4.00
CA THR A 87 13.31 -18.97 -5.27
C THR A 87 12.03 -18.15 -5.30
N MET A 88 10.90 -18.72 -4.87
CA MET A 88 9.62 -17.99 -4.82
C MET A 88 9.70 -16.80 -3.85
N ILE A 89 10.28 -16.97 -2.66
CA ILE A 89 10.48 -15.88 -1.70
C ILE A 89 11.32 -14.78 -2.32
N PHE A 90 12.43 -15.13 -2.96
CA PHE A 90 13.32 -14.16 -3.60
C PHE A 90 12.62 -13.39 -4.72
N VAL A 91 11.95 -14.09 -5.63
CA VAL A 91 11.28 -13.46 -6.79
C VAL A 91 10.13 -12.54 -6.33
N MET A 92 9.34 -12.96 -5.35
CA MET A 92 8.23 -12.14 -4.85
C MET A 92 8.75 -10.91 -4.09
N THR A 93 9.79 -11.06 -3.28
CA THR A 93 10.42 -9.94 -2.57
C THR A 93 11.09 -8.97 -3.54
N ALA A 94 11.77 -9.48 -4.58
CA ALA A 94 12.35 -8.66 -5.63
C ALA A 94 11.28 -7.84 -6.38
N GLY A 95 10.10 -8.44 -6.65
CA GLY A 95 8.97 -7.71 -7.23
C GLY A 95 8.50 -6.53 -6.37
N THR A 96 8.43 -6.72 -5.05
CA THR A 96 8.12 -5.64 -4.10
C THR A 96 9.20 -4.56 -4.07
N ALA A 97 10.48 -4.95 -4.13
CA ALA A 97 11.60 -4.01 -4.17
C ALA A 97 11.56 -3.12 -5.43
N VAL A 98 11.18 -3.69 -6.58
CA VAL A 98 10.99 -2.91 -7.82
C VAL A 98 9.84 -1.90 -7.68
N ILE A 99 8.70 -2.31 -7.11
CA ILE A 99 7.58 -1.39 -6.88
C ILE A 99 7.99 -0.25 -5.92
N MET A 100 8.70 -0.57 -4.85
CA MET A 100 9.23 0.42 -3.92
C MET A 100 10.15 1.42 -4.64
N TRP A 101 11.10 0.94 -5.45
CA TRP A 101 11.99 1.79 -6.24
C TRP A 101 11.23 2.70 -7.20
N LEU A 102 10.19 2.19 -7.89
CA LEU A 102 9.33 3.00 -8.74
C LEU A 102 8.60 4.09 -7.95
N GLY A 103 8.11 3.78 -6.75
CA GLY A 103 7.47 4.77 -5.87
C GLY A 103 8.41 5.91 -5.46
N GLU A 104 9.65 5.57 -5.14
CA GLU A 104 10.68 6.56 -4.81
C GLU A 104 11.04 7.40 -6.03
N LEU A 105 11.20 6.79 -7.20
CA LEU A 105 11.50 7.49 -8.45
C LEU A 105 10.42 8.52 -8.79
N ILE A 106 9.13 8.20 -8.58
CA ILE A 106 8.02 9.13 -8.78
C ILE A 106 8.13 10.31 -7.81
N THR A 107 8.45 10.06 -6.54
CA THR A 107 8.63 11.10 -5.53
C THR A 107 9.81 12.01 -5.88
N ASP A 108 10.94 11.43 -6.30
CA ASP A 108 12.15 12.18 -6.66
C ASP A 108 11.96 13.04 -7.92
N ARG A 109 11.13 12.58 -8.86
CA ARG A 109 10.78 13.34 -10.07
C ARG A 109 9.72 14.43 -9.84
N GLY A 110 9.24 14.61 -8.61
CA GLY A 110 8.40 15.73 -8.21
C GLY A 110 6.94 15.66 -8.64
N ILE A 111 6.42 14.47 -8.98
CA ILE A 111 5.00 14.27 -9.34
C ILE A 111 4.12 14.08 -8.08
N GLY A 112 4.58 14.50 -6.92
CA GLY A 112 3.89 14.33 -5.63
C GLY A 112 4.40 13.13 -4.83
N ASN A 113 3.57 12.60 -3.93
CA ASN A 113 3.95 11.45 -3.12
C ASN A 113 3.80 10.15 -3.95
N GLY A 114 4.92 9.52 -4.30
CA GLY A 114 4.97 8.31 -5.11
C GLY A 114 4.17 7.14 -4.53
N MET A 115 4.09 7.02 -3.19
CA MET A 115 3.24 6.03 -2.55
C MET A 115 1.76 6.23 -2.88
N SER A 116 1.27 7.46 -2.73
CA SER A 116 -0.14 7.78 -3.01
C SER A 116 -0.50 7.51 -4.46
N ILE A 117 0.41 7.83 -5.39
CA ILE A 117 0.22 7.57 -6.82
C ILE A 117 0.17 6.07 -7.12
N LEU A 118 1.05 5.27 -6.52
CA LEU A 118 1.05 3.82 -6.70
C LEU A 118 -0.20 3.15 -6.11
N ILE A 119 -0.68 3.62 -4.94
CA ILE A 119 -1.94 3.15 -4.35
C ILE A 119 -3.10 3.48 -5.28
N PHE A 120 -3.17 4.74 -5.73
CA PHE A 120 -4.21 5.18 -6.67
C PHE A 120 -4.18 4.33 -7.96
N THR A 121 -3.00 4.10 -8.53
CA THR A 121 -2.85 3.31 -9.76
C THR A 121 -3.31 1.87 -9.55
N SER A 122 -2.98 1.23 -8.43
CA SER A 122 -3.40 -0.14 -8.15
C SER A 122 -4.92 -0.27 -7.95
N ILE A 123 -5.54 0.72 -7.29
CA ILE A 123 -7.00 0.79 -7.16
C ILE A 123 -7.65 1.04 -8.52
N ALA A 124 -7.16 2.03 -9.26
CA ALA A 124 -7.70 2.40 -10.59
C ALA A 124 -7.58 1.25 -11.61
N ALA A 125 -6.51 0.46 -11.55
CA ALA A 125 -6.33 -0.69 -12.44
C ALA A 125 -7.33 -1.82 -12.15
N SER A 126 -7.71 -2.04 -10.90
CA SER A 126 -8.67 -3.09 -10.52
C SER A 126 -10.13 -2.65 -10.58
N PHE A 127 -10.39 -1.35 -10.53
CA PHE A 127 -11.73 -0.78 -10.46
C PHE A 127 -12.64 -1.15 -11.64
N PRO A 128 -12.21 -1.04 -12.93
CA PRO A 128 -13.07 -1.37 -14.05
C PRO A 128 -13.49 -2.84 -14.09
N SER A 129 -12.57 -3.77 -13.79
CA SER A 129 -12.85 -5.20 -13.80
C SER A 129 -13.83 -5.58 -12.70
N ASN A 130 -13.68 -4.99 -11.51
CA ASN A 130 -14.59 -5.20 -10.38
C ASN A 130 -15.99 -4.65 -10.66
N LEU A 131 -16.10 -3.45 -11.25
CA LEU A 131 -17.38 -2.88 -11.66
C LEU A 131 -18.09 -3.74 -12.70
N TRP A 132 -17.34 -4.23 -13.70
CA TRP A 132 -17.89 -5.10 -14.73
C TRP A 132 -18.39 -6.42 -14.14
N SER A 133 -17.69 -6.98 -13.17
CA SER A 133 -18.11 -8.17 -12.44
C SER A 133 -19.43 -7.94 -11.68
N ILE A 134 -19.60 -6.79 -11.03
CA ILE A 134 -20.84 -6.42 -10.33
C ILE A 134 -22.00 -6.30 -11.31
N GLN A 135 -21.78 -5.67 -12.44
CA GLN A 135 -22.81 -5.53 -13.48
C GLN A 135 -23.29 -6.90 -13.98
N ARG A 136 -22.35 -7.84 -14.20
CA ARG A 136 -22.69 -9.19 -14.68
C ARG A 136 -23.39 -10.06 -13.63
N THR A 137 -23.04 -9.90 -12.35
CA THR A 137 -23.55 -10.77 -11.27
C THR A 137 -24.81 -10.24 -10.61
N LYS A 138 -24.92 -8.91 -10.46
CA LYS A 138 -25.99 -8.23 -9.70
C LYS A 138 -26.88 -7.33 -10.55
N GLY A 139 -26.57 -7.13 -11.84
CA GLY A 139 -27.35 -6.34 -12.78
C GLY A 139 -27.06 -4.83 -12.71
N TRP A 140 -27.77 -4.08 -13.55
CA TRP A 140 -27.58 -2.65 -13.74
C TRP A 140 -27.91 -1.80 -12.52
N PHE A 141 -28.91 -2.20 -11.72
CA PHE A 141 -29.31 -1.45 -10.54
C PHE A 141 -28.18 -1.41 -9.49
N ALA A 142 -27.57 -2.57 -9.20
CA ALA A 142 -26.44 -2.65 -8.25
C ALA A 142 -25.21 -1.90 -8.77
N PHE A 143 -24.96 -1.96 -10.07
CA PHE A 143 -23.87 -1.24 -10.73
C PHE A 143 -24.01 0.28 -10.55
N LEU A 144 -25.20 0.86 -10.87
CA LEU A 144 -25.46 2.29 -10.70
C LEU A 144 -25.41 2.71 -9.22
N PHE A 145 -25.94 1.88 -8.32
CA PHE A 145 -25.89 2.13 -6.88
C PHE A 145 -24.45 2.23 -6.36
N VAL A 146 -23.57 1.29 -6.76
CA VAL A 146 -22.16 1.31 -6.34
C VAL A 146 -21.44 2.54 -6.88
N ILE A 147 -21.69 2.94 -8.12
CA ILE A 147 -21.11 4.17 -8.69
C ILE A 147 -21.61 5.41 -7.93
N ALA A 148 -22.89 5.51 -7.66
CA ALA A 148 -23.46 6.65 -6.94
C ALA A 148 -22.87 6.78 -5.53
N VAL A 149 -22.78 5.67 -4.80
CA VAL A 149 -22.15 5.63 -3.46
C VAL A 149 -20.67 5.98 -3.56
N GLY A 150 -19.94 5.46 -4.56
CA GLY A 150 -18.53 5.78 -4.77
C GLY A 150 -18.30 7.28 -5.00
N ILE A 151 -19.10 7.92 -5.86
CA ILE A 151 -19.02 9.37 -6.11
C ILE A 151 -19.34 10.15 -4.83
N LEU A 152 -20.37 9.75 -4.08
CA LEU A 152 -20.74 10.40 -2.82
C LEU A 152 -19.61 10.33 -1.79
N VAL A 153 -18.98 9.17 -1.66
CA VAL A 153 -17.83 9.00 -0.75
C VAL A 153 -16.65 9.88 -1.18
N ILE A 154 -16.33 9.92 -2.48
CA ILE A 154 -15.25 10.78 -2.99
C ILE A 154 -15.56 12.26 -2.70
N MET A 155 -16.78 12.71 -2.96
CA MET A 155 -17.19 14.10 -2.64
C MET A 155 -17.06 14.40 -1.15
N ALA A 156 -17.49 13.48 -0.28
CA ALA A 156 -17.38 13.65 1.17
C ALA A 156 -15.91 13.75 1.62
N VAL A 157 -15.03 12.90 1.09
CA VAL A 157 -13.59 12.92 1.41
C VAL A 157 -12.97 14.25 0.95
N VAL A 158 -13.23 14.69 -0.28
CA VAL A 158 -12.72 15.96 -0.82
C VAL A 158 -13.24 17.14 0.01
N PHE A 159 -14.49 17.13 0.43
CA PHE A 159 -15.07 18.18 1.27
C PHE A 159 -14.36 18.26 2.63
N VAL A 160 -14.08 17.11 3.26
CA VAL A 160 -13.35 17.07 4.53
C VAL A 160 -11.89 17.51 4.37
N GLU A 161 -11.23 17.09 3.29
CA GLU A 161 -9.83 17.45 3.02
C GLU A 161 -9.66 18.95 2.76
N GLN A 162 -10.61 19.60 2.10
CA GLN A 162 -10.60 21.04 1.85
C GLN A 162 -11.06 21.87 3.06
N ALA A 163 -11.54 21.22 4.13
CA ALA A 163 -11.97 21.92 5.33
C ALA A 163 -10.81 22.60 6.04
N GLN A 164 -10.83 23.94 6.09
CA GLN A 164 -9.82 24.76 6.78
C GLN A 164 -10.41 25.33 8.05
N ARG A 165 -9.73 25.11 9.18
CA ARG A 165 -10.06 25.79 10.43
C ARG A 165 -9.45 27.19 10.41
N ARG A 166 -10.29 28.21 10.23
CA ARG A 166 -9.85 29.61 10.32
C ARG A 166 -9.79 30.03 11.80
N ILE A 167 -8.60 30.36 12.29
CA ILE A 167 -8.41 30.95 13.62
C ILE A 167 -8.28 32.46 13.41
N PRO A 168 -9.19 33.30 13.93
CA PRO A 168 -9.06 34.76 13.85
C PRO A 168 -7.94 35.18 14.78
N VAL A 169 -6.83 35.68 14.20
CA VAL A 169 -5.72 36.26 14.94
C VAL A 169 -5.94 37.76 14.99
N GLN A 170 -6.18 38.33 16.17
CA GLN A 170 -6.22 39.74 16.38
C GLN A 170 -4.80 40.24 16.65
N TYR A 171 -4.24 40.96 15.70
CA TYR A 171 -3.00 41.69 15.92
C TYR A 171 -3.28 42.98 16.72
N ALA A 172 -2.66 43.10 17.90
CA ALA A 172 -2.63 44.39 18.60
C ALA A 172 -1.89 45.39 17.75
N LYS A 173 -2.63 46.35 17.18
CA LYS A 173 -1.99 47.51 16.54
C LYS A 173 -1.27 48.31 17.62
N ARG A 174 0.04 48.40 17.53
CA ARG A 174 0.85 49.41 18.23
C ARG A 174 0.77 50.72 17.47
#